data_568ddcb4577006ee6f097283e17e53a5
#
_entry.id   568ddcb4577006ee6f097283e17e53a5
#
_cell.length_a   1.000
_cell.length_b   1.000
_cell.length_c   1.000
_cell.angle_alpha   90.00
_cell.angle_beta   90.00
_cell.angle_gamma   90.00
#
_symmetry.space_group_name_H-M   'P 1'
#
loop_
_entity.id
_entity.type
_entity.pdbx_description
1 polymer ?
#
loop_
_entity_poly.entity_id
_entity_poly.type
_entity_poly.pdbx_seq_one_letter_code
_entity_poly.pdbx_strand_id
1 'polypeptide(L)'
;MPIIYDEKKRVFKLDTPNTTYAFHVTNSNHLLHLYYGASIPETDITHMLRIPNDEPFVPSTHDGMGPHSFDCAAIEFPTSGVADFREPCMQLMDKYGMSACECYYDSCAIYKGKKKLEGLPATYANTDDEVTSLEVYCKDPHNGLEITLQYLSLIHI
;
A
#
# COMPACT_ATOMS: atom_id res chain seq x y z
N MET A 1 -15.48 -2.25 -12.19
CA MET A 1 -15.24 -3.28 -11.18
C MET A 1 -14.90 -2.64 -9.86
N PRO A 2 -15.32 -3.16 -8.73
CA PRO A 2 -15.22 -2.40 -7.51
C PRO A 2 -13.82 -2.50 -6.92
N ILE A 3 -13.29 -1.35 -6.55
CA ILE A 3 -12.32 -1.27 -5.49
C ILE A 3 -13.13 -1.29 -4.20
N ILE A 4 -12.79 -2.19 -3.29
CA ILE A 4 -13.50 -2.38 -2.03
C ILE A 4 -12.51 -2.08 -0.89
N TYR A 5 -12.93 -1.28 0.08
CA TYR A 5 -12.25 -1.13 1.35
C TYR A 5 -13.14 -1.69 2.47
N ASP A 6 -12.71 -2.78 3.08
CA ASP A 6 -13.32 -3.31 4.29
C ASP A 6 -12.72 -2.59 5.51
N GLU A 7 -13.43 -1.60 6.04
CA GLU A 7 -12.97 -0.79 7.17
C GLU A 7 -12.76 -1.61 8.45
N LYS A 8 -13.58 -2.67 8.68
CA LYS A 8 -13.46 -3.49 9.89
C LYS A 8 -12.21 -4.34 9.87
N LYS A 9 -11.87 -4.86 8.71
CA LYS A 9 -10.69 -5.72 8.49
C LYS A 9 -9.50 -4.94 7.97
N ARG A 10 -9.70 -3.66 7.65
CA ARG A 10 -8.68 -2.75 7.11
C ARG A 10 -7.98 -3.33 5.87
N VAL A 11 -8.77 -3.93 4.96
CA VAL A 11 -8.30 -4.57 3.73
C VAL A 11 -8.80 -3.83 2.52
N PHE A 12 -7.87 -3.50 1.63
CA PHE A 12 -8.16 -3.04 0.27
C PHE A 12 -8.14 -4.22 -0.69
N LYS A 13 -9.17 -4.33 -1.51
CA LYS A 13 -9.29 -5.34 -2.56
C LYS A 13 -9.65 -4.66 -3.87
N LEU A 14 -8.81 -4.86 -4.87
CA LEU A 14 -8.95 -4.31 -6.21
C LEU A 14 -9.14 -5.48 -7.18
N ASP A 15 -10.32 -5.57 -7.75
CA ASP A 15 -10.66 -6.65 -8.67
C ASP A 15 -10.65 -6.16 -10.11
N THR A 16 -10.13 -7.01 -11.00
CA THR A 16 -10.39 -6.99 -12.44
C THR A 16 -11.21 -8.22 -12.81
N PRO A 17 -11.65 -8.40 -14.09
CA PRO A 17 -12.34 -9.64 -14.47
C PRO A 17 -11.56 -10.93 -14.16
N ASN A 18 -10.24 -10.85 -14.19
CA ASN A 18 -9.37 -12.04 -14.14
C ASN A 18 -8.41 -12.03 -12.95
N THR A 19 -8.23 -10.90 -12.27
CA THR A 19 -7.22 -10.77 -11.21
C THR A 19 -7.77 -10.06 -9.99
N THR A 20 -7.21 -10.40 -8.84
CA THR A 20 -7.38 -9.67 -7.58
C THR A 20 -6.02 -9.18 -7.11
N TYR A 21 -5.97 -7.91 -6.73
CA TYR A 21 -4.87 -7.31 -5.97
C TYR A 21 -5.37 -6.87 -4.61
N ALA A 22 -4.64 -7.16 -3.56
CA ALA A 22 -5.08 -6.80 -2.22
C ALA A 22 -3.93 -6.49 -1.26
N PHE A 23 -4.18 -5.55 -0.36
CA PHE A 23 -3.27 -5.19 0.71
C PHE A 23 -4.03 -4.81 1.99
N HIS A 24 -3.34 -4.85 3.11
CA HIS A 24 -3.89 -4.68 4.45
C HIS A 24 -3.22 -3.51 5.16
N VAL A 25 -4.00 -2.77 5.95
CA VAL A 25 -3.49 -1.74 6.85
C VAL A 25 -3.38 -2.34 8.25
N THR A 26 -2.16 -2.46 8.78
CA THR A 26 -1.90 -3.00 10.11
C THR A 26 -2.47 -2.10 11.22
N ASN A 27 -2.50 -2.61 12.44
CA ASN A 27 -2.87 -1.80 13.60
C ASN A 27 -1.90 -0.62 13.85
N SER A 28 -0.66 -0.76 13.43
CA SER A 28 0.36 0.29 13.45
C SER A 28 0.33 1.21 12.21
N ASN A 29 -0.71 1.12 11.38
CA ASN A 29 -0.91 1.92 10.16
C ASN A 29 0.09 1.69 9.03
N HIS A 30 0.75 0.54 8.98
CA HIS A 30 1.59 0.17 7.85
C HIS A 30 0.80 -0.61 6.80
N LEU A 31 1.18 -0.44 5.53
CA LEU A 31 0.55 -1.12 4.41
C LEU A 31 1.32 -2.42 4.11
N LEU A 32 0.66 -3.56 4.18
CA LEU A 32 1.23 -4.87 3.87
C LEU A 32 0.50 -5.52 2.69
N HIS A 33 1.26 -5.99 1.73
CA HIS A 33 0.73 -6.76 0.61
C HIS A 33 0.12 -8.08 1.08
N LEU A 34 -1.07 -8.41 0.58
CA LEU A 34 -1.76 -9.66 0.88
C LEU A 34 -1.75 -10.64 -0.28
N TYR A 35 -2.16 -10.17 -1.45
CA TYR A 35 -2.42 -11.07 -2.57
C TYR A 35 -2.31 -10.35 -3.91
N TYR A 36 -1.73 -11.03 -4.88
CA TYR A 36 -1.86 -10.73 -6.29
C TYR A 36 -1.93 -12.03 -7.10
N GLY A 37 -3.01 -12.20 -7.85
CA GLY A 37 -3.20 -13.42 -8.64
C GLY A 37 -4.56 -13.50 -9.32
N ALA A 38 -5.00 -14.73 -9.62
CA ALA A 38 -6.31 -14.98 -10.20
C ALA A 38 -7.42 -14.39 -9.32
N SER A 39 -8.53 -13.98 -9.96
CA SER A 39 -9.67 -13.39 -9.25
C SER A 39 -10.22 -14.35 -8.19
N ILE A 40 -10.38 -13.83 -6.98
CA ILE A 40 -10.97 -14.54 -5.83
C ILE A 40 -12.23 -13.83 -5.36
N PRO A 41 -13.34 -14.57 -5.19
CA PRO A 41 -14.62 -13.98 -4.82
C PRO A 41 -14.70 -13.56 -3.35
N GLU A 42 -13.87 -14.16 -2.48
CA GLU A 42 -13.88 -13.88 -1.05
C GLU A 42 -13.50 -12.44 -0.77
N THR A 43 -14.23 -11.81 0.14
CA THR A 43 -13.91 -10.48 0.65
C THR A 43 -13.00 -10.54 1.86
N ASP A 44 -13.05 -11.64 2.63
CA ASP A 44 -12.18 -11.86 3.78
C ASP A 44 -10.95 -12.68 3.39
N ILE A 45 -9.88 -11.97 3.11
CA ILE A 45 -8.59 -12.54 2.75
C ILE A 45 -7.49 -12.24 3.78
N THR A 46 -7.88 -11.80 4.98
CA THR A 46 -6.92 -11.49 6.07
C THR A 46 -6.08 -12.70 6.48
N HIS A 47 -6.60 -13.92 6.30
CA HIS A 47 -5.85 -15.15 6.55
C HIS A 47 -4.65 -15.35 5.61
N MET A 48 -4.56 -14.59 4.53
CA MET A 48 -3.40 -14.59 3.63
C MET A 48 -2.24 -13.75 4.15
N LEU A 49 -2.48 -12.91 5.15
CA LEU A 49 -1.41 -12.12 5.76
C LEU A 49 -0.38 -13.04 6.41
N ARG A 50 0.77 -13.09 5.81
CA ARG A 50 1.92 -13.81 6.35
C ARG A 50 2.88 -12.82 6.96
N ILE A 51 2.97 -12.82 8.27
CA ILE A 51 4.01 -12.13 9.00
C ILE A 51 4.91 -13.21 9.58
N PRO A 52 6.11 -13.43 9.03
CA PRO A 52 7.04 -14.42 9.53
C PRO A 52 7.43 -14.10 10.97
N ASN A 53 7.85 -15.11 11.72
CA ASN A 53 8.43 -14.90 13.04
C ASN A 53 9.72 -14.08 12.90
N ASP A 54 9.99 -13.25 13.93
CA ASP A 54 11.22 -12.49 13.98
C ASP A 54 12.45 -13.39 13.94
N GLU A 55 13.41 -12.98 13.15
CA GLU A 55 14.77 -13.48 13.29
C GLU A 55 15.41 -12.86 14.54
N PRO A 56 16.22 -13.62 15.28
CA PRO A 56 16.96 -13.05 16.39
C PRO A 56 17.86 -11.90 15.91
N PHE A 57 17.92 -10.82 16.69
CA PHE A 57 18.68 -9.60 16.39
C PHE A 57 18.03 -8.58 15.46
N VAL A 58 16.74 -8.69 15.20
CA VAL A 58 16.03 -7.65 14.46
C VAL A 58 15.86 -6.39 15.31
N PRO A 59 16.23 -5.22 14.81
CA PRO A 59 16.39 -4.02 15.64
C PRO A 59 15.07 -3.38 16.08
N SER A 60 13.93 -3.71 15.48
CA SER A 60 12.67 -3.05 15.84
C SER A 60 11.46 -3.94 15.73
N THR A 61 10.64 -3.90 16.76
CA THR A 61 9.25 -4.33 16.72
C THR A 61 8.37 -3.08 16.72
N HIS A 62 7.37 -3.02 15.84
CA HIS A 62 6.41 -1.93 15.83
C HIS A 62 5.17 -2.30 16.64
N ASP A 63 4.68 -1.35 17.43
CA ASP A 63 3.44 -1.51 18.18
C ASP A 63 2.28 -1.89 17.26
N GLY A 64 1.57 -2.97 17.61
CA GLY A 64 0.46 -3.49 16.82
C GLY A 64 0.80 -4.51 15.74
N MET A 65 2.08 -4.75 15.46
CA MET A 65 2.52 -5.86 14.60
C MET A 65 2.89 -7.13 15.38
N GLY A 66 2.92 -7.07 16.70
CA GLY A 66 3.47 -8.15 17.52
C GLY A 66 5.00 -8.18 17.47
N PRO A 67 5.65 -9.34 17.67
CA PRO A 67 7.10 -9.46 17.63
C PRO A 67 7.65 -9.55 16.21
N HIS A 68 7.19 -8.72 15.27
CA HIS A 68 7.57 -8.80 13.87
C HIS A 68 8.32 -7.55 13.43
N SER A 69 9.26 -7.74 12.52
CA SER A 69 10.05 -6.67 11.91
C SER A 69 9.65 -6.43 10.45
N PHE A 70 9.93 -5.24 9.97
CA PHE A 70 9.62 -4.87 8.57
C PHE A 70 10.48 -5.60 7.55
N ASP A 71 11.67 -6.03 7.89
CA ASP A 71 12.54 -6.80 6.97
C ASP A 71 11.92 -8.13 6.55
N CYS A 72 11.04 -8.70 7.40
CA CYS A 72 10.31 -9.95 7.12
C CYS A 72 8.91 -9.73 6.52
N ALA A 73 8.33 -8.54 6.67
CA ALA A 73 6.98 -8.25 6.21
C ALA A 73 6.92 -7.92 4.72
N ALA A 74 5.83 -8.27 4.05
CA ALA A 74 5.58 -7.89 2.66
C ALA A 74 5.03 -6.46 2.58
N ILE A 75 5.88 -5.45 2.80
CA ILE A 75 5.47 -4.05 2.78
C ILE A 75 5.04 -3.65 1.37
N GLU A 76 3.90 -2.98 1.27
CA GLU A 76 3.31 -2.54 0.01
C GLU A 76 4.13 -1.42 -0.65
N PHE A 77 4.66 -0.51 0.14
CA PHE A 77 5.49 0.60 -0.32
C PHE A 77 6.71 0.76 0.60
N PRO A 78 7.75 -0.08 0.40
CA PRO A 78 8.95 -0.02 1.22
C PRO A 78 9.69 1.30 1.07
N THR A 79 10.12 1.86 2.19
CA THR A 79 10.92 3.08 2.29
C THR A 79 12.20 2.79 3.05
N SER A 80 13.21 3.65 2.94
CA SER A 80 14.48 3.43 3.63
C SER A 80 14.46 3.93 5.07
N GLY A 81 15.19 3.25 5.95
CA GLY A 81 15.58 3.77 7.26
C GLY A 81 14.79 3.26 8.45
N VAL A 82 13.86 2.30 8.27
CA VAL A 82 13.02 1.79 9.37
C VAL A 82 13.13 0.27 9.46
N ALA A 83 14.36 -0.23 9.64
CA ALA A 83 14.67 -1.66 9.69
C ALA A 83 14.21 -2.47 8.46
N ASP A 84 13.87 -1.82 7.37
CA ASP A 84 13.66 -2.40 6.06
C ASP A 84 14.91 -2.21 5.21
N PHE A 85 15.59 -3.31 4.86
CA PHE A 85 16.86 -3.30 4.11
C PHE A 85 16.66 -3.61 2.62
N ARG A 86 15.42 -3.69 2.16
CA ARG A 86 15.11 -3.88 0.74
C ARG A 86 15.37 -2.61 -0.05
N GLU A 87 15.47 -2.74 -1.37
CA GLU A 87 15.50 -1.58 -2.26
C GLU A 87 14.22 -0.75 -2.06
N PRO A 88 14.32 0.51 -1.66
CA PRO A 88 13.14 1.34 -1.39
C PRO A 88 12.45 1.76 -2.69
N CYS A 89 11.13 1.86 -2.66
CA CYS A 89 10.34 2.42 -3.77
C CYS A 89 10.60 3.91 -3.99
N MET A 90 11.09 4.59 -2.98
CA MET A 90 11.38 6.02 -3.01
C MET A 90 12.64 6.31 -2.22
N GLN A 91 13.50 7.13 -2.80
CA GLN A 91 14.66 7.68 -2.11
C GLN A 91 14.48 9.18 -1.95
N LEU A 92 14.65 9.65 -0.75
CA LEU A 92 14.64 11.09 -0.42
C LEU A 92 15.83 11.45 0.44
N MET A 93 16.14 12.70 0.44
CA MET A 93 17.11 13.27 1.38
C MET A 93 16.61 14.66 1.78
N ASP A 94 16.46 14.88 3.07
CA ASP A 94 16.06 16.18 3.58
C ASP A 94 17.25 17.16 3.56
N LYS A 95 16.99 18.42 3.95
CA LYS A 95 18.02 19.48 4.00
C LYS A 95 19.15 19.22 5.03
N TYR A 96 18.98 18.24 5.90
CA TYR A 96 19.97 17.84 6.90
C TYR A 96 20.73 16.57 6.49
N GLY A 97 20.43 16.00 5.30
CA GLY A 97 21.05 14.78 4.81
C GLY A 97 20.38 13.48 5.32
N MET A 98 19.24 13.57 5.98
CA MET A 98 18.49 12.41 6.47
C MET A 98 17.66 11.80 5.33
N SER A 99 17.79 10.49 5.14
CA SER A 99 17.07 9.73 4.10
C SER A 99 16.00 8.78 4.66
N ALA A 100 15.88 8.68 5.99
CA ALA A 100 14.89 7.83 6.61
C ALA A 100 13.47 8.38 6.38
N CYS A 101 12.55 7.48 6.00
CA CYS A 101 11.15 7.78 5.81
C CYS A 101 10.31 6.60 6.26
N GLU A 102 9.26 6.86 7.02
CA GLU A 102 8.30 5.84 7.44
C GLU A 102 6.89 6.23 6.98
N CYS A 103 6.30 5.36 6.15
CA CYS A 103 5.04 5.63 5.48
C CYS A 103 3.86 5.07 6.30
N TYR A 104 3.15 5.91 7.02
CA TYR A 104 1.95 5.54 7.79
C TYR A 104 0.68 5.87 7.02
N TYR A 105 -0.24 4.91 6.93
CA TYR A 105 -1.58 5.12 6.41
C TYR A 105 -2.32 6.17 7.25
N ASP A 106 -2.91 7.16 6.57
CA ASP A 106 -3.75 8.20 7.17
C ASP A 106 -5.22 8.02 6.77
N SER A 107 -5.47 8.01 5.47
CA SER A 107 -6.82 7.95 4.92
C SER A 107 -6.82 7.45 3.48
N CYS A 108 -8.01 7.29 2.89
CA CYS A 108 -8.14 6.94 1.48
C CYS A 108 -9.34 7.61 0.82
N ALA A 109 -9.33 7.65 -0.50
CA ALA A 109 -10.47 8.04 -1.32
C ALA A 109 -10.66 7.05 -2.48
N ILE A 110 -11.90 6.62 -2.70
CA ILE A 110 -12.28 5.78 -3.84
C ILE A 110 -13.28 6.56 -4.69
N TYR A 111 -13.00 6.68 -5.99
CA TYR A 111 -13.86 7.43 -6.91
C TYR A 111 -13.79 6.86 -8.33
N LYS A 112 -14.79 7.21 -9.16
CA LYS A 112 -14.80 6.88 -10.58
C LYS A 112 -13.94 7.85 -11.36
N GLY A 113 -13.34 7.36 -12.44
CA GLY A 113 -12.45 8.14 -13.29
C GLY A 113 -11.03 8.20 -12.76
N LYS A 114 -10.18 8.92 -13.46
CA LYS A 114 -8.79 9.13 -13.09
C LYS A 114 -8.41 10.61 -13.15
N LYS A 115 -7.57 11.03 -12.23
CA LYS A 115 -6.94 12.36 -12.30
C LYS A 115 -5.85 12.35 -13.37
N LYS A 116 -5.80 13.40 -14.18
CA LYS A 116 -4.67 13.64 -15.08
C LYS A 116 -3.47 14.10 -14.26
N LEU A 117 -2.36 13.38 -14.41
CA LEU A 117 -1.08 13.80 -13.85
C LEU A 117 -0.31 14.55 -14.96
N GLU A 118 -0.08 15.84 -14.76
CA GLU A 118 0.63 16.65 -15.75
C GLU A 118 2.09 16.18 -15.90
N GLY A 119 2.54 16.06 -17.15
CA GLY A 119 3.92 15.68 -17.47
C GLY A 119 4.25 14.21 -17.27
N LEU A 120 3.29 13.36 -16.86
CA LEU A 120 3.50 11.93 -16.68
C LEU A 120 2.70 11.11 -17.70
N PRO A 121 3.20 9.91 -18.07
CA PRO A 121 2.43 8.96 -18.84
C PRO A 121 1.12 8.63 -18.14
N ALA A 122 0.03 8.48 -18.88
CA ALA A 122 -1.26 8.11 -18.32
C ALA A 122 -1.70 6.74 -18.85
N THR A 123 -2.30 5.94 -17.98
CA THR A 123 -3.03 4.74 -18.38
C THR A 123 -4.16 5.13 -19.32
N TYR A 124 -4.32 4.43 -20.44
CA TYR A 124 -5.37 4.69 -21.40
C TYR A 124 -6.72 4.21 -20.86
N ALA A 125 -7.73 5.07 -20.94
CA ALA A 125 -9.13 4.75 -20.74
C ALA A 125 -9.95 5.64 -21.66
N ASN A 126 -11.00 5.11 -22.29
CA ASN A 126 -11.84 5.86 -23.21
C ASN A 126 -12.76 6.82 -22.44
N THR A 127 -13.28 6.37 -21.32
CA THR A 127 -14.21 7.13 -20.46
C THR A 127 -13.87 6.96 -18.99
N ASP A 128 -14.34 7.90 -18.17
CA ASP A 128 -14.15 7.82 -16.71
C ASP A 128 -14.90 6.64 -16.08
N ASP A 129 -15.96 6.14 -16.73
CA ASP A 129 -16.71 4.97 -16.25
C ASP A 129 -15.93 3.65 -16.33
N GLU A 130 -14.89 3.60 -17.15
CA GLU A 130 -14.01 2.42 -17.30
C GLU A 130 -12.97 2.29 -16.18
N VAL A 131 -12.81 3.33 -15.37
CA VAL A 131 -11.76 3.41 -14.34
C VAL A 131 -12.36 3.66 -12.98
N THR A 132 -11.94 2.87 -12.01
CA THR A 132 -12.10 3.20 -10.60
C THR A 132 -10.72 3.49 -10.01
N SER A 133 -10.58 4.61 -9.34
CA SER A 133 -9.35 5.05 -8.71
C SER A 133 -9.44 4.88 -7.20
N LEU A 134 -8.33 4.45 -6.60
CA LEU A 134 -8.07 4.49 -5.17
C LEU A 134 -6.86 5.38 -4.94
N GLU A 135 -7.01 6.38 -4.10
CA GLU A 135 -5.91 7.15 -3.54
C GLU A 135 -5.75 6.76 -2.07
N VAL A 136 -4.56 6.31 -1.71
CA VAL A 136 -4.18 6.02 -0.32
C VAL A 136 -3.23 7.12 0.13
N TYR A 137 -3.65 7.86 1.13
CA TYR A 137 -2.88 8.96 1.70
C TYR A 137 -2.05 8.44 2.87
N CYS A 138 -0.76 8.65 2.78
CA CYS A 138 0.20 8.27 3.80
C CYS A 138 0.97 9.49 4.28
N LYS A 139 1.42 9.44 5.53
CA LYS A 139 2.20 10.51 6.16
C LYS A 139 3.38 9.95 6.88
N ASP A 140 4.47 10.70 6.86
CA ASP A 140 5.60 10.51 7.75
C ASP A 140 5.59 11.63 8.80
N PRO A 141 5.28 11.33 10.06
CA PRO A 141 5.20 12.35 11.11
C PRO A 141 6.55 12.93 11.52
N HIS A 142 7.66 12.25 11.18
CA HIS A 142 9.01 12.67 11.58
C HIS A 142 9.57 13.77 10.68
N ASN A 143 9.32 13.67 9.37
CA ASN A 143 9.81 14.64 8.39
C ASN A 143 8.69 15.47 7.75
N GLY A 144 7.42 15.18 8.08
CA GLY A 144 6.25 15.88 7.56
C GLY A 144 5.94 15.59 6.09
N LEU A 145 6.49 14.50 5.55
CA LEU A 145 6.24 14.09 4.17
C LEU A 145 4.82 13.53 4.03
N GLU A 146 4.12 13.95 2.99
CA GLU A 146 2.84 13.38 2.57
C GLU A 146 3.03 12.62 1.26
N ILE A 147 2.56 11.38 1.22
CA ILE A 147 2.69 10.48 0.07
C ILE A 147 1.29 10.04 -0.35
N THR A 148 0.98 10.12 -1.64
CA THR A 148 -0.25 9.58 -2.20
C THR A 148 0.08 8.41 -3.11
N LEU A 149 -0.38 7.21 -2.73
CA LEU A 149 -0.31 6.03 -3.57
C LEU A 149 -1.60 5.96 -4.40
N GLN A 150 -1.47 5.99 -5.72
CA GLN A 150 -2.62 5.93 -6.62
C GLN A 150 -2.70 4.58 -7.33
N TYR A 151 -3.83 3.90 -7.16
CA TYR A 151 -4.14 2.65 -7.84
C TYR A 151 -5.30 2.87 -8.81
N LEU A 152 -5.18 2.31 -10.00
CA LEU A 152 -6.18 2.40 -11.05
C LEU A 152 -6.67 0.99 -11.40
N SER A 153 -7.95 0.71 -11.16
CA SER A 153 -8.60 -0.50 -11.62
C SER A 153 -9.32 -0.21 -12.95
N LEU A 154 -8.85 -0.84 -14.03
CA LEU A 154 -9.42 -0.70 -15.37
C LEU A 154 -10.35 -1.87 -15.68
N ILE A 155 -11.50 -1.57 -16.28
CA ILE A 155 -12.49 -2.58 -16.65
C ILE A 155 -12.04 -3.38 -17.88
N HIS A 156 -11.28 -2.76 -18.77
CA HIS A 156 -10.77 -3.38 -19.98
C HIS A 156 -9.24 -3.38 -20.02
N ILE A 157 -8.69 -4.54 -19.96
CA ILE A 157 -7.34 -4.83 -20.41
C ILE A 157 -7.43 -5.95 -21.47
#